data_82282cc20a69ea2da66d9915ab841180
#
_entry.id   82282cc20a69ea2da66d9915ab841180
#
_cell.length_a   1.000
_cell.length_b   1.000
_cell.length_c   1.000
_cell.angle_alpha   90.00
_cell.angle_beta   90.00
_cell.angle_gamma   90.00
#
_symmetry.space_group_name_H-M   'P 1'
#
loop_
_entity.id
_entity.type
_entity.pdbx_description
1 polymer ?
#
loop_
_entity_poly.entity_id
_entity_poly.type
_entity_poly.pdbx_seq_one_letter_code
_entity_poly.pdbx_strand_id
1 'polypeptide(L)'
;MGFVAGSRCRLPDSARPEAAPRPGQARRSPRIARRRQDFMKHHAAADMPLHQQIAAAAEPLPEPDDAAFGAFFDRFAGARVVLLGEASHGTAEFYRARAAITRRLVERHGFTIVAVEADWPDAAVIDREVRGLPAAAGAEPPFQRFPTWMWRNTDVAAFLDWLRGWNDRRPPSLRAGFHGLDLYNLSASLRSVLDYLDRVDPEAAAVARRRYGCLTPWAREPQRYGRMALSRGYAPCEEAVVAMLRDLLSRRLDYARQDAESFLDAAVSARLVKNAEAYYRAMYYGSAESWNLRDTHMFETLCTLLDARGPGAKAVVWAHNSHIGDASKTDMGLERGELNIGQLCREHFGEEAVLIGFGTHGGTVACASDWDEPMEVKRVNPSRPDSYERLAHDSGIPRFLLDLRAPRDAALREMLREPRLERFIGVIYLPETERWSHYSSCSLPGQFDAYVWFDETRAVTPLPTRQQPGAEETYPFGL
;
A
#
# COMPACT_ATOMS: atom_id res chain seq x y z
N MET A 1 -6.26 23.52 53.04
CA MET A 1 -7.45 23.39 53.91
C MET A 1 -8.49 22.57 53.20
N GLY A 2 -8.76 21.44 53.66
CA GLY A 2 -9.86 20.66 53.99
C GLY A 2 -9.64 19.19 53.80
N PHE A 3 -9.25 18.51 54.86
CA PHE A 3 -9.30 17.05 55.04
C PHE A 3 -10.75 16.59 55.17
N VAL A 4 -11.12 15.42 54.58
CA VAL A 4 -12.18 14.55 55.11
C VAL A 4 -11.75 13.10 55.00
N ALA A 5 -11.79 12.47 56.14
CA ALA A 5 -11.54 11.11 56.57
C ALA A 5 -12.44 10.06 55.88
N GLY A 6 -11.98 8.86 55.59
CA GLY A 6 -11.85 7.69 56.38
C GLY A 6 -13.19 6.95 56.63
N SER A 7 -13.43 5.81 55.95
CA SER A 7 -14.43 4.81 56.39
C SER A 7 -13.81 3.41 56.38
N ARG A 8 -13.92 2.79 57.55
CA ARG A 8 -13.31 1.52 57.97
C ARG A 8 -14.11 0.31 57.42
N CYS A 9 -13.39 -0.71 57.01
CA CYS A 9 -13.86 -2.07 56.83
C CYS A 9 -14.57 -2.59 58.13
N ARG A 10 -15.71 -3.20 57.94
CA ARG A 10 -16.24 -4.19 58.93
C ARG A 10 -16.38 -5.52 58.20
N LEU A 11 -15.81 -6.56 58.82
CA LEU A 11 -16.04 -7.96 58.54
C LEU A 11 -17.40 -8.37 59.09
N PRO A 12 -18.20 -9.21 58.41
CA PRO A 12 -19.30 -9.92 59.05
C PRO A 12 -18.88 -11.32 59.49
N ASP A 13 -19.50 -11.71 60.62
CA ASP A 13 -19.33 -12.89 61.42
C ASP A 13 -19.67 -14.21 60.72
N SER A 14 -19.07 -15.24 61.35
CA SER A 14 -19.23 -16.67 61.16
C SER A 14 -20.68 -17.17 61.02
N ALA A 15 -21.01 -17.92 59.97
CA ALA A 15 -22.19 -18.78 59.93
C ALA A 15 -21.76 -20.25 59.89
N ARG A 16 -22.49 -21.08 60.62
CA ARG A 16 -22.29 -22.49 60.94
C ARG A 16 -22.41 -23.39 59.64
N PRO A 17 -21.82 -24.60 59.65
CA PRO A 17 -21.86 -25.52 58.55
C PRO A 17 -23.24 -26.19 58.39
N GLU A 18 -23.86 -26.07 57.22
CA GLU A 18 -25.02 -26.85 56.81
C GLU A 18 -24.59 -28.21 56.24
N ALA A 19 -25.45 -29.20 56.48
CA ALA A 19 -25.24 -30.61 56.23
C ALA A 19 -25.11 -30.95 54.72
N ALA A 20 -24.23 -31.90 54.41
CA ALA A 20 -24.02 -32.44 53.04
C ALA A 20 -25.28 -33.10 52.46
N PRO A 21 -25.66 -32.83 51.20
CA PRO A 21 -26.70 -33.58 50.50
C PRO A 21 -26.19 -34.91 49.99
N ARG A 22 -27.03 -35.92 50.00
CA ARG A 22 -26.82 -37.31 49.56
C ARG A 22 -26.55 -37.39 48.05
N PRO A 23 -25.84 -38.44 47.54
CA PRO A 23 -25.49 -38.54 46.14
C PRO A 23 -26.71 -38.91 45.31
N GLY A 24 -27.29 -37.93 44.59
CA GLY A 24 -28.32 -38.11 43.56
C GLY A 24 -27.81 -37.71 42.19
N GLN A 25 -27.94 -38.58 41.25
CA GLN A 25 -27.68 -38.54 39.82
C GLN A 25 -27.29 -37.15 39.26
N ALA A 26 -26.01 -36.96 38.95
CA ALA A 26 -25.49 -35.79 38.24
C ALA A 26 -26.03 -35.73 36.81
N ARG A 27 -27.06 -34.93 36.57
CA ARG A 27 -27.42 -34.49 35.21
C ARG A 27 -26.23 -33.71 34.66
N ARG A 28 -25.51 -34.26 33.68
CA ARG A 28 -24.39 -33.59 32.98
C ARG A 28 -24.90 -32.26 32.42
N SER A 29 -24.39 -31.16 32.91
CA SER A 29 -24.71 -29.81 32.47
C SER A 29 -24.37 -29.65 30.98
N PRO A 30 -25.25 -29.08 30.15
CA PRO A 30 -24.98 -28.81 28.70
C PRO A 30 -23.71 -27.99 28.46
N ARG A 31 -23.26 -27.20 29.43
CA ARG A 31 -22.00 -26.44 29.40
C ARG A 31 -20.75 -27.31 29.40
N ILE A 32 -20.76 -28.44 30.08
CA ILE A 32 -19.61 -29.38 30.15
C ILE A 32 -19.50 -30.17 28.84
N ALA A 33 -20.62 -30.54 28.24
CA ALA A 33 -20.66 -31.21 26.92
C ALA A 33 -20.15 -30.28 25.80
N ARG A 34 -20.57 -29.01 25.78
CA ARG A 34 -20.05 -28.00 24.83
C ARG A 34 -18.56 -27.78 25.03
N ARG A 35 -18.04 -27.55 26.24
CA ARG A 35 -16.61 -27.40 26.49
C ARG A 35 -15.77 -28.62 26.06
N ARG A 36 -16.28 -29.85 26.25
CA ARG A 36 -15.60 -31.05 25.74
C ARG A 36 -15.64 -31.17 24.23
N GLN A 37 -16.74 -30.79 23.59
CA GLN A 37 -16.84 -30.77 22.13
C GLN A 37 -15.92 -29.70 21.54
N ASP A 38 -15.85 -28.51 22.13
CA ASP A 38 -14.95 -27.45 21.71
C ASP A 38 -13.48 -27.85 21.95
N PHE A 39 -13.15 -28.48 23.06
CA PHE A 39 -11.83 -29.01 23.35
C PHE A 39 -11.41 -30.12 22.39
N MET A 40 -12.32 -31.05 22.03
CA MET A 40 -12.04 -32.12 21.07
C MET A 40 -11.94 -31.58 19.63
N LYS A 41 -12.72 -30.55 19.26
CA LYS A 41 -12.57 -29.86 17.97
C LYS A 41 -11.24 -29.12 17.85
N HIS A 42 -10.79 -28.48 18.92
CA HIS A 42 -9.47 -27.80 18.94
C HIS A 42 -8.30 -28.78 18.81
N HIS A 43 -8.37 -29.97 19.45
CA HIS A 43 -7.32 -30.99 19.32
C HIS A 43 -7.33 -31.68 17.95
N ALA A 44 -8.51 -31.96 17.38
CA ALA A 44 -8.62 -32.52 16.04
C ALA A 44 -8.16 -31.54 14.94
N ALA A 45 -8.32 -30.24 15.18
CA ALA A 45 -7.80 -29.22 14.25
C ALA A 45 -6.27 -29.08 14.30
N ALA A 46 -5.65 -29.28 15.47
CA ALA A 46 -4.19 -29.19 15.63
C ALA A 46 -3.44 -30.34 14.91
N ASP A 47 -4.09 -31.48 14.67
CA ASP A 47 -3.53 -32.64 13.97
C ASP A 47 -3.69 -32.58 12.45
N MET A 48 -4.46 -31.60 11.91
CA MET A 48 -4.64 -31.44 10.46
C MET A 48 -3.43 -30.78 9.81
N PRO A 49 -3.01 -31.20 8.59
CA PRO A 49 -2.01 -30.49 7.80
C PRO A 49 -2.39 -29.01 7.60
N LEU A 50 -1.39 -28.12 7.62
CA LEU A 50 -1.61 -26.67 7.60
C LEU A 50 -2.45 -26.18 6.40
N HIS A 51 -2.24 -26.77 5.20
CA HIS A 51 -3.04 -26.46 4.01
C HIS A 51 -4.53 -26.83 4.15
N GLN A 52 -4.84 -27.90 4.90
CA GLN A 52 -6.24 -28.27 5.18
C GLN A 52 -6.88 -27.32 6.21
N GLN A 53 -6.10 -26.80 7.14
CA GLN A 53 -6.58 -25.78 8.08
C GLN A 53 -6.83 -24.45 7.34
N ILE A 54 -5.96 -24.08 6.38
CA ILE A 54 -6.22 -22.96 5.48
C ILE A 54 -7.52 -23.20 4.72
N ALA A 55 -7.72 -24.38 4.11
CA ALA A 55 -8.95 -24.71 3.39
C ALA A 55 -10.20 -24.58 4.25
N ALA A 56 -10.13 -24.96 5.52
CA ALA A 56 -11.26 -24.85 6.46
C ALA A 56 -11.57 -23.41 6.90
N ALA A 57 -10.56 -22.53 6.94
CA ALA A 57 -10.68 -21.13 7.35
C ALA A 57 -10.95 -20.19 6.17
N ALA A 58 -10.53 -20.58 4.97
CA ALA A 58 -10.64 -19.78 3.75
C ALA A 58 -12.11 -19.56 3.36
N GLU A 59 -12.43 -18.35 2.94
CA GLU A 59 -13.72 -17.98 2.38
C GLU A 59 -13.60 -17.94 0.85
N PRO A 60 -14.20 -18.91 0.11
CA PRO A 60 -14.11 -18.90 -1.35
C PRO A 60 -14.64 -17.60 -1.94
N LEU A 61 -13.89 -17.01 -2.85
CA LEU A 61 -14.27 -15.78 -3.54
C LEU A 61 -14.86 -16.08 -4.93
N PRO A 62 -15.87 -15.32 -5.38
CA PRO A 62 -16.29 -15.31 -6.78
C PRO A 62 -15.21 -14.66 -7.67
N GLU A 63 -15.47 -14.56 -8.97
CA GLU A 63 -14.60 -13.78 -9.87
C GLU A 63 -14.61 -12.30 -9.47
N PRO A 64 -13.49 -11.56 -9.67
CA PRO A 64 -13.44 -10.13 -9.33
C PRO A 64 -14.48 -9.27 -10.03
N ASP A 65 -14.99 -9.71 -11.20
CA ASP A 65 -16.04 -9.02 -11.94
C ASP A 65 -17.46 -9.29 -11.42
N ASP A 66 -17.61 -10.27 -10.53
CA ASP A 66 -18.89 -10.53 -9.87
C ASP A 66 -19.18 -9.42 -8.86
N ALA A 67 -20.41 -8.90 -8.90
CA ALA A 67 -20.87 -7.85 -7.99
C ALA A 67 -20.79 -8.23 -6.50
N ALA A 68 -20.78 -9.52 -6.18
CA ALA A 68 -20.65 -10.02 -4.82
C ALA A 68 -19.20 -9.94 -4.30
N PHE A 69 -18.17 -9.88 -5.18
CA PHE A 69 -16.77 -9.93 -4.76
C PHE A 69 -16.44 -8.85 -3.72
N GLY A 70 -16.79 -7.59 -4.00
CA GLY A 70 -16.49 -6.47 -3.13
C GLY A 70 -17.14 -6.56 -1.74
N ALA A 71 -18.28 -7.26 -1.61
CA ALA A 71 -19.01 -7.37 -0.35
C ALA A 71 -18.25 -8.16 0.74
N PHE A 72 -17.36 -9.07 0.35
CA PHE A 72 -16.49 -9.78 1.30
C PHE A 72 -15.57 -8.84 2.09
N PHE A 73 -15.32 -7.65 1.55
CA PHE A 73 -14.42 -6.66 2.13
C PHE A 73 -15.13 -5.57 2.96
N ASP A 74 -16.46 -5.60 3.09
CA ASP A 74 -17.23 -4.68 3.95
C ASP A 74 -16.76 -4.73 5.41
N ARG A 75 -16.23 -5.87 5.86
CA ARG A 75 -15.67 -6.08 7.20
C ARG A 75 -14.46 -5.20 7.51
N PHE A 76 -13.81 -4.64 6.50
CA PHE A 76 -12.65 -3.74 6.61
C PHE A 76 -13.04 -2.27 6.48
N ALA A 77 -14.28 -1.96 6.18
CA ALA A 77 -14.75 -0.61 5.90
C ALA A 77 -14.73 0.35 7.10
N GLY A 78 -14.57 -0.17 8.32
CA GLY A 78 -14.32 0.62 9.53
C GLY A 78 -12.97 1.32 9.55
N ALA A 79 -11.99 0.83 8.80
CA ALA A 79 -10.66 1.41 8.71
C ALA A 79 -10.66 2.81 8.10
N ARG A 80 -9.66 3.61 8.47
CA ARG A 80 -9.34 4.89 7.85
C ARG A 80 -8.52 4.70 6.58
N VAL A 81 -7.61 3.70 6.58
CA VAL A 81 -6.76 3.34 5.45
C VAL A 81 -6.85 1.84 5.20
N VAL A 82 -7.17 1.46 3.97
CA VAL A 82 -7.13 0.06 3.49
C VAL A 82 -6.04 -0.04 2.44
N LEU A 83 -4.99 -0.81 2.72
CA LEU A 83 -3.88 -1.03 1.82
C LEU A 83 -4.09 -2.37 1.10
N LEU A 84 -4.13 -2.34 -0.23
CA LEU A 84 -4.36 -3.48 -1.11
C LEU A 84 -3.07 -3.79 -1.86
N GLY A 85 -2.53 -4.98 -1.64
CA GLY A 85 -1.29 -5.44 -2.22
C GLY A 85 -1.40 -5.98 -3.63
N GLU A 86 -0.30 -6.49 -4.08
CA GLU A 86 -0.10 -7.38 -5.22
C GLU A 86 1.23 -8.11 -5.05
N ALA A 87 1.26 -9.41 -5.39
CA ALA A 87 2.50 -10.18 -5.37
C ALA A 87 3.34 -9.97 -6.64
N SER A 88 2.79 -9.25 -7.62
CA SER A 88 3.46 -8.89 -8.88
C SER A 88 2.79 -7.70 -9.56
N HIS A 89 3.57 -6.79 -10.13
CA HIS A 89 3.06 -5.57 -10.76
C HIS A 89 2.29 -5.78 -12.07
N GLY A 90 2.45 -6.89 -12.72
CA GLY A 90 1.89 -7.16 -14.06
C GLY A 90 0.77 -8.19 -14.11
N THR A 91 -0.02 -8.38 -13.06
CA THR A 91 -1.03 -9.45 -12.93
C THR A 91 -2.46 -8.89 -12.97
N ALA A 92 -3.24 -9.31 -13.96
CA ALA A 92 -4.59 -8.79 -14.22
C ALA A 92 -5.57 -9.03 -13.06
N GLU A 93 -5.58 -10.23 -12.47
CA GLU A 93 -6.47 -10.58 -11.37
C GLU A 93 -6.29 -9.68 -10.15
N PHE A 94 -5.06 -9.23 -9.87
CA PHE A 94 -4.78 -8.31 -8.77
C PHE A 94 -5.36 -6.92 -9.04
N TYR A 95 -5.20 -6.37 -10.26
CA TYR A 95 -5.82 -5.08 -10.62
C TYR A 95 -7.33 -5.15 -10.58
N ARG A 96 -7.94 -6.21 -11.12
CA ARG A 96 -9.39 -6.41 -11.11
C ARG A 96 -9.95 -6.55 -9.68
N ALA A 97 -9.27 -7.31 -8.82
CA ALA A 97 -9.67 -7.45 -7.42
C ALA A 97 -9.55 -6.13 -6.64
N ARG A 98 -8.41 -5.42 -6.77
CA ARG A 98 -8.24 -4.09 -6.16
C ARG A 98 -9.31 -3.11 -6.65
N ALA A 99 -9.62 -3.12 -7.95
CA ALA A 99 -10.69 -2.30 -8.52
C ALA A 99 -12.07 -2.65 -7.91
N ALA A 100 -12.43 -3.93 -7.80
CA ALA A 100 -13.70 -4.37 -7.24
C ALA A 100 -13.84 -3.98 -5.75
N ILE A 101 -12.78 -4.18 -4.96
CA ILE A 101 -12.74 -3.78 -3.55
C ILE A 101 -12.87 -2.25 -3.42
N THR A 102 -12.09 -1.50 -4.20
CA THR A 102 -12.11 -0.04 -4.17
C THR A 102 -13.46 0.53 -4.58
N ARG A 103 -14.09 -0.01 -5.64
CA ARG A 103 -15.46 0.36 -6.03
C ARG A 103 -16.42 0.20 -4.86
N ARG A 104 -16.39 -0.93 -4.18
CA ARG A 104 -17.25 -1.19 -3.01
C ARG A 104 -17.02 -0.21 -1.88
N LEU A 105 -15.74 0.07 -1.54
CA LEU A 105 -15.38 0.99 -0.48
C LEU A 105 -15.79 2.44 -0.81
N VAL A 106 -15.62 2.86 -2.06
CA VAL A 106 -16.05 4.19 -2.54
C VAL A 106 -17.58 4.29 -2.56
N GLU A 107 -18.28 3.29 -3.10
CA GLU A 107 -19.73 3.33 -3.28
C GLU A 107 -20.52 3.24 -1.98
N ARG A 108 -20.03 2.51 -1.00
CA ARG A 108 -20.79 2.14 0.20
C ARG A 108 -20.23 2.67 1.50
N HIS A 109 -18.94 3.00 1.54
CA HIS A 109 -18.25 3.23 2.80
C HIS A 109 -17.52 4.58 2.90
N GLY A 110 -17.72 5.46 1.90
CA GLY A 110 -17.26 6.84 1.94
C GLY A 110 -15.76 7.03 1.74
N PHE A 111 -15.09 6.05 1.12
CA PHE A 111 -13.70 6.24 0.71
C PHE A 111 -13.65 7.20 -0.48
N THR A 112 -12.80 8.22 -0.39
CA THR A 112 -12.70 9.29 -1.42
C THR A 112 -11.28 9.51 -1.92
N ILE A 113 -10.31 8.76 -1.41
CA ILE A 113 -8.91 8.82 -1.83
C ILE A 113 -8.53 7.42 -2.34
N VAL A 114 -8.14 7.34 -3.62
CA VAL A 114 -7.47 6.18 -4.20
C VAL A 114 -6.03 6.62 -4.41
N ALA A 115 -5.11 6.11 -3.59
CA ALA A 115 -3.69 6.44 -3.61
C ALA A 115 -2.92 5.24 -4.16
N VAL A 116 -2.00 5.47 -5.08
CA VAL A 116 -1.34 4.38 -5.81
C VAL A 116 0.18 4.55 -5.83
N GLU A 117 0.93 3.46 -5.89
CA GLU A 117 2.38 3.42 -6.06
C GLU A 117 2.74 3.87 -7.49
N ALA A 118 2.61 5.16 -7.71
CA ALA A 118 2.86 5.81 -8.99
C ALA A 118 3.30 7.24 -8.77
N ASP A 119 3.97 7.83 -9.76
CA ASP A 119 4.41 9.21 -9.68
C ASP A 119 3.27 10.18 -9.48
N TRP A 120 3.45 11.09 -8.53
CA TRP A 120 2.46 12.12 -8.24
C TRP A 120 2.04 12.93 -9.45
N PRO A 121 2.96 13.50 -10.28
CA PRO A 121 2.56 14.35 -11.41
C PRO A 121 1.76 13.60 -12.48
N ASP A 122 2.09 12.33 -12.73
CA ASP A 122 1.38 11.50 -13.69
C ASP A 122 -0.04 11.18 -13.20
N ALA A 123 -0.16 10.77 -11.95
CA ALA A 123 -1.46 10.52 -11.33
C ALA A 123 -2.31 11.80 -11.20
N ALA A 124 -1.70 12.97 -11.00
CA ALA A 124 -2.42 14.25 -10.94
C ALA A 124 -3.12 14.59 -12.26
N VAL A 125 -2.57 14.19 -13.41
CA VAL A 125 -3.26 14.33 -14.71
C VAL A 125 -4.55 13.51 -14.73
N ILE A 126 -4.46 12.25 -14.28
CA ILE A 126 -5.62 11.35 -14.17
C ILE A 126 -6.63 11.84 -13.13
N ASP A 127 -6.16 12.30 -11.96
CA ASP A 127 -7.04 12.84 -10.92
C ASP A 127 -7.90 13.97 -11.43
N ARG A 128 -7.30 14.90 -12.17
CA ARG A 128 -8.04 16.00 -12.79
C ARG A 128 -9.09 15.51 -13.78
N GLU A 129 -8.75 14.52 -14.59
CA GLU A 129 -9.66 13.92 -15.56
C GLU A 129 -10.84 13.21 -14.86
N VAL A 130 -10.58 12.29 -13.93
CA VAL A 130 -11.63 11.53 -13.27
C VAL A 130 -12.52 12.38 -12.37
N ARG A 131 -12.02 13.51 -11.86
CA ARG A 131 -12.82 14.49 -11.10
C ARG A 131 -13.48 15.57 -11.96
N GLY A 132 -13.27 15.56 -13.27
CA GLY A 132 -13.81 16.56 -14.18
C GLY A 132 -13.25 17.97 -13.93
N LEU A 133 -12.01 18.09 -13.54
CA LEU A 133 -11.27 19.33 -13.36
C LEU A 133 -10.58 19.74 -14.68
N PRO A 134 -10.35 21.05 -14.92
CA PRO A 134 -9.62 21.49 -16.10
C PRO A 134 -8.23 20.85 -16.16
N ALA A 135 -7.80 20.44 -17.36
CA ALA A 135 -6.43 19.95 -17.56
C ALA A 135 -5.40 21.02 -17.17
N ALA A 136 -4.29 20.58 -16.58
CA ALA A 136 -3.17 21.49 -16.32
C ALA A 136 -2.53 21.92 -17.65
N ALA A 137 -2.13 23.19 -17.76
CA ALA A 137 -1.47 23.69 -18.96
C ALA A 137 -0.15 22.95 -19.16
N GLY A 138 0.08 22.47 -20.41
CA GLY A 138 1.32 21.73 -20.74
C GLY A 138 1.45 20.34 -20.11
N ALA A 139 0.36 19.77 -19.58
CA ALA A 139 0.37 18.40 -19.05
C ALA A 139 0.75 17.41 -20.15
N GLU A 140 1.75 16.57 -19.87
CA GLU A 140 2.15 15.46 -20.72
C GLU A 140 1.21 14.26 -20.49
N PRO A 141 1.03 13.35 -21.47
CA PRO A 141 0.29 12.11 -21.23
C PRO A 141 0.91 11.33 -20.08
N PRO A 142 0.10 10.82 -19.11
CA PRO A 142 0.65 10.17 -17.93
C PRO A 142 1.24 8.79 -18.22
N PHE A 143 2.16 8.34 -17.39
CA PHE A 143 2.75 7.00 -17.39
C PHE A 143 3.38 6.58 -18.73
N GLN A 144 4.17 7.47 -19.31
CA GLN A 144 4.90 7.21 -20.58
C GLN A 144 6.29 6.61 -20.35
N ARG A 145 6.78 6.56 -19.13
CA ARG A 145 8.09 6.02 -18.75
C ARG A 145 7.95 4.56 -18.29
N PHE A 146 9.04 3.85 -18.31
CA PHE A 146 9.11 2.48 -17.78
C PHE A 146 8.72 2.45 -16.27
N PRO A 147 7.91 1.49 -15.82
CA PRO A 147 7.19 0.47 -16.57
C PRO A 147 5.79 0.94 -17.02
N THR A 148 5.60 1.15 -18.32
CA THR A 148 4.33 1.72 -18.82
C THR A 148 3.11 0.83 -18.57
N TRP A 149 3.26 -0.51 -18.62
CA TRP A 149 2.16 -1.47 -18.46
C TRP A 149 1.56 -1.51 -17.07
N MET A 150 2.28 -1.08 -16.04
CA MET A 150 1.81 -1.09 -14.65
C MET A 150 0.56 -0.24 -14.47
N TRP A 151 0.52 0.95 -15.09
CA TRP A 151 -0.63 1.85 -14.99
C TRP A 151 -1.37 2.06 -16.32
N ARG A 152 -0.75 1.72 -17.46
CA ARG A 152 -1.36 1.78 -18.79
C ARG A 152 -1.75 0.39 -19.29
N ASN A 153 -2.75 -0.19 -18.64
CA ASN A 153 -3.34 -1.48 -19.00
C ASN A 153 -4.87 -1.38 -19.04
N THR A 154 -5.51 -2.40 -19.60
CA THR A 154 -6.97 -2.41 -19.79
C THR A 154 -7.74 -2.44 -18.48
N ASP A 155 -7.20 -3.06 -17.42
CA ASP A 155 -7.88 -3.20 -16.13
C ASP A 155 -7.89 -1.88 -15.36
N VAL A 156 -6.76 -1.14 -15.37
CA VAL A 156 -6.67 0.21 -14.81
C VAL A 156 -7.55 1.17 -15.60
N ALA A 157 -7.55 1.12 -16.93
CA ALA A 157 -8.41 1.97 -17.75
C ALA A 157 -9.89 1.77 -17.43
N ALA A 158 -10.34 0.52 -17.31
CA ALA A 158 -11.73 0.19 -16.94
C ALA A 158 -12.09 0.70 -15.53
N PHE A 159 -11.14 0.67 -14.59
CA PHE A 159 -11.34 1.26 -13.26
C PHE A 159 -11.47 2.79 -13.33
N LEU A 160 -10.62 3.47 -14.08
CA LEU A 160 -10.64 4.93 -14.22
C LEU A 160 -11.89 5.42 -14.94
N ASP A 161 -12.36 4.72 -15.97
CA ASP A 161 -13.63 4.99 -16.65
C ASP A 161 -14.82 4.89 -15.67
N TRP A 162 -14.83 3.85 -14.84
CA TRP A 162 -15.84 3.71 -13.79
C TRP A 162 -15.74 4.86 -12.78
N LEU A 163 -14.54 5.22 -12.30
CA LEU A 163 -14.32 6.27 -11.30
C LEU A 163 -14.81 7.63 -11.83
N ARG A 164 -14.51 7.95 -13.09
CA ARG A 164 -15.03 9.13 -13.78
C ARG A 164 -16.56 9.13 -13.82
N GLY A 165 -17.18 8.04 -14.30
CA GLY A 165 -18.64 7.92 -14.35
C GLY A 165 -19.30 7.96 -12.97
N TRP A 166 -18.60 7.52 -11.92
CA TRP A 166 -19.03 7.68 -10.52
C TRP A 166 -19.00 9.14 -10.10
N ASN A 167 -17.92 9.86 -10.39
CA ASN A 167 -17.71 11.25 -10.03
C ASN A 167 -18.64 12.24 -10.77
N ASP A 168 -18.95 11.98 -12.04
CA ASP A 168 -19.83 12.83 -12.86
C ASP A 168 -21.21 13.03 -12.24
N ARG A 169 -21.66 12.08 -11.45
CA ARG A 169 -22.95 12.08 -10.76
C ARG A 169 -22.90 12.68 -9.35
N ARG A 170 -21.77 13.29 -8.95
CA ARG A 170 -21.54 13.78 -7.58
C ARG A 170 -21.06 15.22 -7.53
N PRO A 171 -21.44 15.96 -6.47
CA PRO A 171 -20.87 17.27 -6.24
C PRO A 171 -19.36 17.17 -6.01
N PRO A 172 -18.57 18.20 -6.37
CA PRO A 172 -17.12 18.19 -6.29
C PRO A 172 -16.54 17.73 -4.95
N SER A 173 -17.16 18.09 -3.83
CA SER A 173 -16.73 17.73 -2.47
C SER A 173 -16.83 16.24 -2.14
N LEU A 174 -17.63 15.48 -2.90
CA LEU A 174 -17.82 14.03 -2.70
C LEU A 174 -17.16 13.19 -3.80
N ARG A 175 -16.43 13.80 -4.72
CA ARG A 175 -15.71 13.09 -5.76
C ARG A 175 -14.50 12.38 -5.19
N ALA A 176 -14.31 11.14 -5.59
CA ALA A 176 -13.12 10.38 -5.25
C ALA A 176 -11.97 10.73 -6.19
N GLY A 177 -10.78 10.96 -5.62
CA GLY A 177 -9.56 11.29 -6.36
C GLY A 177 -8.67 10.08 -6.61
N PHE A 178 -7.78 10.19 -7.60
CA PHE A 178 -6.75 9.21 -7.94
C PHE A 178 -5.37 9.88 -7.83
N HIS A 179 -4.57 9.46 -6.85
CA HIS A 179 -3.36 10.18 -6.44
C HIS A 179 -2.15 9.25 -6.44
N GLY A 180 -1.02 9.71 -7.00
CA GLY A 180 0.26 9.03 -6.88
C GLY A 180 0.90 9.28 -5.53
N LEU A 181 1.67 8.32 -5.07
CA LEU A 181 2.43 8.43 -3.82
C LEU A 181 3.93 8.56 -4.04
N ASP A 182 4.43 8.17 -5.23
CA ASP A 182 5.84 8.01 -5.53
C ASP A 182 6.56 9.29 -5.94
N LEU A 183 7.89 9.23 -5.97
CA LEU A 183 8.77 10.41 -6.01
C LEU A 183 9.62 10.56 -7.28
N TYR A 184 9.44 9.73 -8.31
CA TYR A 184 10.42 9.66 -9.41
C TYR A 184 10.34 10.76 -10.47
N ASN A 185 9.19 11.34 -10.75
CA ASN A 185 9.05 12.35 -11.81
C ASN A 185 9.49 13.75 -11.37
N LEU A 186 10.80 13.91 -11.09
CA LEU A 186 11.41 15.17 -10.66
C LEU A 186 11.14 16.31 -11.65
N SER A 187 11.26 16.07 -12.96
CA SER A 187 11.09 17.10 -14.01
C SER A 187 9.67 17.68 -13.99
N ALA A 188 8.64 16.83 -13.95
CA ALA A 188 7.25 17.29 -13.92
C ALA A 188 6.93 18.00 -12.59
N SER A 189 7.49 17.52 -11.48
CA SER A 189 7.29 18.16 -10.17
C SER A 189 7.91 19.55 -10.09
N LEU A 190 9.09 19.74 -10.64
CA LEU A 190 9.71 21.09 -10.77
C LEU A 190 8.82 22.01 -11.60
N ARG A 191 8.29 21.55 -12.73
CA ARG A 191 7.36 22.32 -13.58
C ARG A 191 6.08 22.68 -12.81
N SER A 192 5.45 21.72 -12.14
CA SER A 192 4.22 21.96 -11.38
C SER A 192 4.36 23.09 -10.37
N VAL A 193 5.46 23.11 -9.59
CA VAL A 193 5.74 24.19 -8.64
C VAL A 193 5.92 25.53 -9.34
N LEU A 194 6.70 25.58 -10.41
CA LEU A 194 6.99 26.81 -11.12
C LEU A 194 5.75 27.38 -11.82
N ASP A 195 4.98 26.56 -12.49
CA ASP A 195 3.75 26.95 -13.18
C ASP A 195 2.67 27.45 -12.20
N TYR A 196 2.60 26.84 -11.01
CA TYR A 196 1.73 27.33 -9.96
C TYR A 196 2.15 28.73 -9.50
N LEU A 197 3.43 28.90 -9.13
CA LEU A 197 3.94 30.18 -8.63
C LEU A 197 3.89 31.29 -9.69
N ASP A 198 4.13 30.98 -10.97
CA ASP A 198 4.00 31.98 -12.07
C ASP A 198 2.62 32.60 -12.14
N ARG A 199 1.58 31.84 -11.77
CA ARG A 199 0.21 32.31 -11.78
C ARG A 199 -0.18 33.11 -10.53
N VAL A 200 0.32 32.69 -9.35
CA VAL A 200 -0.16 33.21 -8.06
C VAL A 200 0.83 34.18 -7.40
N ASP A 201 2.14 34.03 -7.66
CA ASP A 201 3.21 34.81 -7.03
C ASP A 201 4.48 34.83 -7.92
N PRO A 202 4.55 35.66 -8.97
CA PRO A 202 5.70 35.71 -9.89
C PRO A 202 7.04 36.02 -9.22
N GLU A 203 7.04 36.74 -8.09
CA GLU A 203 8.27 37.02 -7.33
C GLU A 203 8.80 35.73 -6.68
N ALA A 204 7.90 34.95 -6.06
CA ALA A 204 8.24 33.64 -5.52
C ALA A 204 8.67 32.67 -6.63
N ALA A 205 8.07 32.73 -7.82
CA ALA A 205 8.48 31.94 -8.98
C ALA A 205 9.93 32.25 -9.40
N ALA A 206 10.33 33.52 -9.40
CA ALA A 206 11.71 33.90 -9.69
C ALA A 206 12.69 33.37 -8.65
N VAL A 207 12.29 33.34 -7.37
CA VAL A 207 13.10 32.71 -6.29
C VAL A 207 13.19 31.21 -6.50
N ALA A 208 12.06 30.55 -6.81
CA ALA A 208 12.02 29.09 -7.06
C ALA A 208 12.93 28.67 -8.21
N ARG A 209 12.94 29.42 -9.34
CA ARG A 209 13.84 29.15 -10.48
C ARG A 209 15.32 29.21 -10.08
N ARG A 210 15.70 30.21 -9.25
CA ARG A 210 17.08 30.28 -8.76
C ARG A 210 17.44 29.11 -7.85
N ARG A 211 16.54 28.73 -6.94
CA ARG A 211 16.78 27.62 -6.01
C ARG A 211 16.82 26.26 -6.70
N TYR A 212 15.92 26.02 -7.63
CA TYR A 212 15.88 24.79 -8.42
C TYR A 212 16.92 24.74 -9.55
N GLY A 213 17.61 25.85 -9.80
CA GLY A 213 18.63 25.93 -10.85
C GLY A 213 19.75 24.92 -10.74
N CYS A 214 20.07 24.46 -9.53
CA CYS A 214 21.06 23.41 -9.32
C CYS A 214 20.55 22.00 -9.73
N LEU A 215 19.23 21.74 -9.68
CA LEU A 215 18.62 20.48 -10.12
C LEU A 215 18.22 20.49 -11.59
N THR A 216 17.93 21.66 -12.17
CA THR A 216 17.41 21.78 -13.54
C THR A 216 18.24 21.04 -14.60
N PRO A 217 19.59 21.05 -14.57
CA PRO A 217 20.41 20.31 -15.53
C PRO A 217 20.20 18.79 -15.46
N TRP A 218 19.77 18.27 -14.32
CA TRP A 218 19.66 16.84 -14.01
C TRP A 218 18.20 16.33 -14.03
N ALA A 219 17.23 17.23 -14.24
CA ALA A 219 15.81 16.93 -14.06
C ALA A 219 15.28 15.77 -14.91
N ARG A 220 15.93 15.46 -16.03
CA ARG A 220 15.62 14.34 -16.92
C ARG A 220 16.46 13.09 -16.67
N GLU A 221 17.55 13.20 -15.93
CA GLU A 221 18.48 12.12 -15.59
C GLU A 221 18.96 12.29 -14.15
N PRO A 222 18.05 12.21 -13.16
CA PRO A 222 18.32 12.59 -11.78
C PRO A 222 19.35 11.67 -11.10
N GLN A 223 19.53 10.44 -11.56
CA GLN A 223 20.58 9.55 -11.08
C GLN A 223 21.99 10.10 -11.38
N ARG A 224 22.16 10.90 -12.45
CA ARG A 224 23.44 11.60 -12.71
C ARG A 224 23.73 12.66 -11.65
N TYR A 225 22.67 13.34 -11.14
CA TYR A 225 22.79 14.23 -10.01
C TYR A 225 23.35 13.50 -8.79
N GLY A 226 22.79 12.35 -8.44
CA GLY A 226 23.28 11.56 -7.31
C GLY A 226 24.78 11.23 -7.42
N ARG A 227 25.24 10.80 -8.59
CA ARG A 227 26.69 10.57 -8.84
C ARG A 227 27.52 11.84 -8.70
N MET A 228 27.04 12.97 -9.21
CA MET A 228 27.76 14.25 -9.10
C MET A 228 27.78 14.78 -7.68
N ALA A 229 26.70 14.60 -6.91
CA ALA A 229 26.62 15.03 -5.52
C ALA A 229 27.67 14.33 -4.62
N LEU A 230 28.15 13.16 -5.00
CA LEU A 230 29.23 12.42 -4.35
C LEU A 230 30.63 12.95 -4.71
N SER A 231 30.74 13.79 -5.72
CA SER A 231 32.04 14.29 -6.20
C SER A 231 32.61 15.36 -5.25
N ARG A 232 33.91 15.31 -5.00
CA ARG A 232 34.59 16.34 -4.18
C ARG A 232 34.39 17.73 -4.80
N GLY A 233 33.92 18.67 -4.00
CA GLY A 233 33.70 20.05 -4.41
C GLY A 233 32.38 20.39 -5.10
N TYR A 234 31.47 19.40 -5.26
CA TYR A 234 30.11 19.66 -5.68
C TYR A 234 29.23 19.96 -4.46
N ALA A 235 28.48 21.07 -4.50
CA ALA A 235 27.52 21.43 -3.45
C ALA A 235 26.15 20.83 -3.75
N PRO A 236 25.61 19.94 -2.91
CA PRO A 236 24.26 19.40 -3.09
C PRO A 236 23.19 20.50 -3.09
N CYS A 237 22.05 20.21 -3.73
CA CYS A 237 20.91 21.14 -3.81
C CYS A 237 20.03 21.16 -2.55
N GLU A 238 20.34 20.36 -1.55
CA GLU A 238 19.50 20.12 -0.36
C GLU A 238 19.01 21.41 0.32
N GLU A 239 19.91 22.34 0.66
CA GLU A 239 19.52 23.58 1.33
C GLU A 239 18.54 24.41 0.49
N ALA A 240 18.76 24.47 -0.82
CA ALA A 240 17.93 25.23 -1.74
C ALA A 240 16.51 24.63 -1.88
N VAL A 241 16.39 23.30 -2.00
CA VAL A 241 15.08 22.64 -2.13
C VAL A 241 14.30 22.64 -0.81
N VAL A 242 14.98 22.47 0.33
CA VAL A 242 14.37 22.57 1.67
C VAL A 242 13.85 23.99 1.92
N ALA A 243 14.66 25.01 1.59
CA ALA A 243 14.24 26.41 1.71
C ALA A 243 13.03 26.71 0.82
N MET A 244 12.98 26.16 -0.41
CA MET A 244 11.83 26.35 -1.31
C MET A 244 10.54 25.75 -0.75
N LEU A 245 10.58 24.52 -0.27
CA LEU A 245 9.44 23.88 0.37
C LEU A 245 8.95 24.67 1.59
N ARG A 246 9.88 25.12 2.46
CA ARG A 246 9.55 25.91 3.65
C ARG A 246 8.85 27.22 3.28
N ASP A 247 9.34 27.93 2.28
CA ASP A 247 8.74 29.20 1.86
C ASP A 247 7.34 28.99 1.27
N LEU A 248 7.14 27.96 0.45
CA LEU A 248 5.84 27.61 -0.09
C LEU A 248 4.82 27.30 1.03
N LEU A 249 5.24 26.49 2.00
CA LEU A 249 4.38 26.11 3.13
C LEU A 249 4.12 27.26 4.11
N SER A 250 5.04 28.22 4.26
CA SER A 250 4.84 29.40 5.11
C SER A 250 3.69 30.30 4.62
N ARG A 251 3.41 30.30 3.32
CA ARG A 251 2.31 31.05 2.69
C ARG A 251 1.05 30.23 2.43
N ARG A 252 0.98 29.01 2.98
CA ARG A 252 -0.09 28.03 2.68
C ARG A 252 -1.51 28.58 2.80
N LEU A 253 -1.79 29.43 3.80
CA LEU A 253 -3.13 29.98 4.00
C LEU A 253 -3.53 30.96 2.92
N ASP A 254 -2.60 31.77 2.45
CA ASP A 254 -2.85 32.77 1.41
C ASP A 254 -3.01 32.10 0.05
N TYR A 255 -2.17 31.11 -0.24
CA TYR A 255 -2.22 30.35 -1.48
C TYR A 255 -3.45 29.44 -1.55
N ALA A 256 -3.79 28.73 -0.47
CA ALA A 256 -4.97 27.87 -0.42
C ALA A 256 -6.29 28.63 -0.53
N ARG A 257 -6.35 29.88 -0.08
CA ARG A 257 -7.53 30.73 -0.29
C ARG A 257 -7.77 31.10 -1.74
N GLN A 258 -6.72 31.13 -2.56
CA GLN A 258 -6.84 31.45 -3.98
C GLN A 258 -7.24 30.23 -4.79
N ASP A 259 -6.55 29.09 -4.60
CA ASP A 259 -6.79 27.82 -5.28
C ASP A 259 -6.21 26.67 -4.45
N ALA A 260 -7.04 26.06 -3.61
CA ALA A 260 -6.62 25.00 -2.70
C ALA A 260 -6.13 23.72 -3.41
N GLU A 261 -6.75 23.37 -4.54
CA GLU A 261 -6.38 22.17 -5.31
C GLU A 261 -5.01 22.34 -5.98
N SER A 262 -4.79 23.46 -6.68
CA SER A 262 -3.50 23.72 -7.31
C SER A 262 -2.40 23.99 -6.28
N PHE A 263 -2.75 24.54 -5.12
CA PHE A 263 -1.81 24.65 -4.00
C PHE A 263 -1.38 23.29 -3.45
N LEU A 264 -2.33 22.36 -3.26
CA LEU A 264 -2.02 21.01 -2.81
C LEU A 264 -1.06 20.31 -3.78
N ASP A 265 -1.33 20.40 -5.08
CA ASP A 265 -0.47 19.83 -6.12
C ASP A 265 0.94 20.42 -6.09
N ALA A 266 1.07 21.74 -5.99
CA ALA A 266 2.36 22.42 -5.89
C ALA A 266 3.11 22.07 -4.58
N ALA A 267 2.40 21.94 -3.46
CA ALA A 267 2.98 21.62 -2.16
C ALA A 267 3.51 20.16 -2.12
N VAL A 268 2.75 19.21 -2.67
CA VAL A 268 3.21 17.82 -2.79
C VAL A 268 4.37 17.73 -3.79
N SER A 269 4.30 18.41 -4.92
CA SER A 269 5.39 18.47 -5.91
C SER A 269 6.67 19.07 -5.31
N ALA A 270 6.59 20.13 -4.49
CA ALA A 270 7.76 20.70 -3.82
C ALA A 270 8.36 19.75 -2.76
N ARG A 271 7.51 18.98 -2.05
CA ARG A 271 7.96 17.91 -1.16
C ARG A 271 8.64 16.80 -1.93
N LEU A 272 8.05 16.38 -3.07
CA LEU A 272 8.65 15.41 -3.97
C LEU A 272 10.04 15.86 -4.42
N VAL A 273 10.21 17.09 -4.88
CA VAL A 273 11.52 17.63 -5.28
C VAL A 273 12.55 17.52 -4.15
N LYS A 274 12.16 17.88 -2.92
CA LYS A 274 13.03 17.75 -1.74
C LYS A 274 13.39 16.28 -1.48
N ASN A 275 12.43 15.39 -1.50
CA ASN A 275 12.65 13.98 -1.16
C ASN A 275 13.37 13.23 -2.28
N ALA A 276 13.10 13.56 -3.55
CA ALA A 276 13.82 13.03 -4.70
C ALA A 276 15.30 13.44 -4.69
N GLU A 277 15.61 14.69 -4.32
CA GLU A 277 17.00 15.13 -4.14
C GLU A 277 17.74 14.24 -3.13
N ALA A 278 17.15 14.01 -1.96
CA ALA A 278 17.72 13.14 -0.94
C ALA A 278 17.82 11.67 -1.42
N TYR A 279 16.78 11.15 -2.09
CA TYR A 279 16.73 9.81 -2.63
C TYR A 279 17.87 9.55 -3.63
N TYR A 280 18.05 10.43 -4.63
CA TYR A 280 19.09 10.26 -5.65
C TYR A 280 20.51 10.40 -5.10
N ARG A 281 20.70 11.13 -4.01
CA ARG A 281 21.97 11.09 -3.27
C ARG A 281 22.17 9.78 -2.53
N ALA A 282 21.13 9.29 -1.85
CA ALA A 282 21.19 8.08 -1.03
C ALA A 282 21.36 6.80 -1.86
N MET A 283 20.79 6.71 -3.07
CA MET A 283 20.80 5.49 -3.89
C MET A 283 22.20 4.92 -4.18
N TYR A 284 23.26 5.72 -4.03
CA TYR A 284 24.66 5.28 -4.19
C TYR A 284 25.36 4.97 -2.88
N TYR A 285 24.72 5.20 -1.72
CA TYR A 285 25.30 4.88 -0.41
C TYR A 285 24.79 3.57 0.17
N GLY A 286 23.56 3.19 -0.11
CA GLY A 286 22.98 1.95 0.39
C GLY A 286 21.52 1.77 -0.03
N SER A 287 21.13 0.52 -0.30
CA SER A 287 19.77 0.18 -0.77
C SER A 287 18.70 0.49 0.27
N ALA A 288 18.95 0.18 1.55
CA ALA A 288 17.99 0.41 2.62
C ALA A 288 17.68 1.90 2.85
N GLU A 289 18.67 2.80 2.73
CA GLU A 289 18.46 4.24 2.92
C GLU A 289 17.56 4.83 1.83
N SER A 290 17.81 4.50 0.57
CA SER A 290 16.98 4.97 -0.54
C SER A 290 15.56 4.36 -0.48
N TRP A 291 15.43 3.07 -0.15
CA TRP A 291 14.15 2.42 0.08
C TRP A 291 13.34 3.13 1.16
N ASN A 292 13.94 3.35 2.33
CA ASN A 292 13.30 4.00 3.47
C ASN A 292 12.86 5.43 3.15
N LEU A 293 13.65 6.17 2.38
CA LEU A 293 13.28 7.52 1.91
C LEU A 293 12.06 7.48 0.97
N ARG A 294 11.98 6.52 0.06
CA ARG A 294 10.86 6.35 -0.86
C ARG A 294 9.57 6.03 -0.09
N ASP A 295 9.59 5.03 0.76
CA ASP A 295 8.41 4.61 1.52
C ASP A 295 7.96 5.66 2.55
N THR A 296 8.90 6.35 3.20
CA THR A 296 8.59 7.50 4.05
C THR A 296 7.90 8.61 3.24
N HIS A 297 8.37 8.89 2.01
CA HIS A 297 7.73 9.87 1.14
C HIS A 297 6.30 9.44 0.77
N MET A 298 6.07 8.18 0.41
CA MET A 298 4.74 7.65 0.10
C MET A 298 3.79 7.79 1.29
N PHE A 299 4.26 7.48 2.50
CA PHE A 299 3.49 7.63 3.73
C PHE A 299 3.17 9.11 4.04
N GLU A 300 4.16 10.02 3.95
CA GLU A 300 3.94 11.46 4.17
C GLU A 300 2.95 12.05 3.15
N THR A 301 3.00 11.57 1.91
CA THR A 301 2.07 11.96 0.84
C THR A 301 0.65 11.50 1.15
N LEU A 302 0.48 10.24 1.59
CA LEU A 302 -0.80 9.71 2.05
C LEU A 302 -1.39 10.52 3.21
N CYS A 303 -0.58 10.84 4.24
CA CYS A 303 -1.00 11.68 5.35
C CYS A 303 -1.43 13.08 4.88
N THR A 304 -0.69 13.67 3.95
CA THR A 304 -1.04 14.99 3.36
C THR A 304 -2.40 14.95 2.64
N LEU A 305 -2.70 13.88 1.92
CA LEU A 305 -3.99 13.70 1.25
C LEU A 305 -5.14 13.57 2.26
N LEU A 306 -4.94 12.76 3.30
CA LEU A 306 -5.93 12.58 4.37
C LEU A 306 -6.21 13.90 5.11
N ASP A 307 -5.17 14.67 5.41
CA ASP A 307 -5.29 15.96 6.09
C ASP A 307 -6.01 17.00 5.21
N ALA A 308 -5.70 17.03 3.90
CA ALA A 308 -6.34 17.93 2.95
C ALA A 308 -7.85 17.65 2.78
N ARG A 309 -8.27 16.39 2.90
CA ARG A 309 -9.69 15.96 2.82
C ARG A 309 -10.40 16.03 4.17
N GLY A 310 -9.68 16.22 5.28
CA GLY A 310 -10.21 16.42 6.62
C GLY A 310 -10.32 15.14 7.47
N PRO A 311 -10.76 15.28 8.75
CA PRO A 311 -10.63 14.22 9.76
C PRO A 311 -11.46 12.95 9.49
N GLY A 312 -12.51 13.05 8.65
CA GLY A 312 -13.32 11.90 8.23
C GLY A 312 -12.85 11.24 6.94
N ALA A 313 -11.74 11.68 6.36
CA ALA A 313 -11.23 11.15 5.11
C ALA A 313 -10.77 9.69 5.25
N LYS A 314 -11.09 8.90 4.21
CA LYS A 314 -10.69 7.50 4.10
C LYS A 314 -9.97 7.25 2.78
N ALA A 315 -8.90 6.44 2.84
CA ALA A 315 -8.07 6.13 1.69
C ALA A 315 -7.99 4.62 1.40
N VAL A 316 -7.99 4.27 0.12
CA VAL A 316 -7.52 2.97 -0.37
C VAL A 316 -6.14 3.19 -0.98
N VAL A 317 -5.18 2.36 -0.62
CA VAL A 317 -3.81 2.38 -1.18
C VAL A 317 -3.61 1.15 -2.06
N TRP A 318 -3.07 1.32 -3.26
CA TRP A 318 -2.64 0.23 -4.14
C TRP A 318 -1.12 0.30 -4.29
N ALA A 319 -0.43 -0.67 -3.75
CA ALA A 319 1.00 -0.81 -3.93
C ALA A 319 1.40 -2.29 -3.85
N HIS A 320 2.63 -2.61 -4.19
CA HIS A 320 3.15 -3.96 -4.09
C HIS A 320 3.10 -4.50 -2.65
N ASN A 321 3.05 -5.84 -2.49
CA ASN A 321 3.06 -6.47 -1.16
C ASN A 321 4.26 -6.03 -0.31
N SER A 322 5.43 -5.81 -0.92
CA SER A 322 6.64 -5.34 -0.24
C SER A 322 6.50 -3.94 0.36
N HIS A 323 5.60 -3.12 -0.17
CA HIS A 323 5.28 -1.79 0.35
C HIS A 323 4.16 -1.81 1.37
N ILE A 324 3.09 -2.63 1.16
CA ILE A 324 1.88 -2.55 2.00
C ILE A 324 1.89 -3.53 3.19
N GLY A 325 2.70 -4.57 3.20
CA GLY A 325 2.88 -5.45 4.36
C GLY A 325 3.65 -4.74 5.48
N ASP A 326 3.52 -5.17 6.73
CA ASP A 326 4.36 -4.66 7.82
C ASP A 326 5.80 -5.19 7.67
N ALA A 327 6.73 -4.35 7.19
CA ALA A 327 8.12 -4.71 6.93
C ALA A 327 8.83 -5.25 8.18
N SER A 328 8.45 -4.82 9.39
CA SER A 328 9.04 -5.32 10.63
C SER A 328 8.78 -6.82 10.89
N LYS A 329 7.99 -7.48 10.04
CA LYS A 329 7.66 -8.91 10.10
C LYS A 329 8.26 -9.70 8.93
N THR A 330 9.20 -9.11 8.22
CA THR A 330 9.92 -9.67 7.09
C THR A 330 11.42 -9.65 7.33
N ASP A 331 12.19 -10.48 6.62
CA ASP A 331 13.65 -10.42 6.65
C ASP A 331 14.19 -9.09 6.07
N MET A 332 13.43 -8.45 5.15
CA MET A 332 13.73 -7.12 4.64
C MET A 332 13.83 -6.09 5.78
N GLY A 333 12.85 -6.08 6.68
CA GLY A 333 12.90 -5.21 7.87
C GLY A 333 13.87 -5.70 8.93
N LEU A 334 13.86 -6.99 9.26
CA LEU A 334 14.64 -7.56 10.37
C LEU A 334 16.14 -7.60 10.10
N GLU A 335 16.56 -7.93 8.86
CA GLU A 335 17.96 -8.13 8.51
C GLU A 335 18.58 -6.92 7.80
N ARG A 336 17.78 -6.21 6.95
CA ARG A 336 18.29 -5.10 6.15
C ARG A 336 17.90 -3.72 6.72
N GLY A 337 17.00 -3.67 7.72
CA GLY A 337 16.53 -2.42 8.30
C GLY A 337 15.65 -1.61 7.35
N GLU A 338 15.02 -2.26 6.39
CA GLU A 338 14.06 -1.64 5.47
C GLU A 338 12.72 -1.46 6.18
N LEU A 339 12.14 -0.27 6.06
CA LEU A 339 10.77 0.03 6.46
C LEU A 339 9.90 0.25 5.21
N ASN A 340 8.58 0.22 5.37
CA ASN A 340 7.68 0.49 4.26
C ASN A 340 6.41 1.23 4.71
N ILE A 341 5.59 1.66 3.74
CA ILE A 341 4.35 2.39 4.01
C ILE A 341 3.38 1.56 4.85
N GLY A 342 3.35 0.23 4.73
CA GLY A 342 2.51 -0.66 5.53
C GLY A 342 2.86 -0.60 7.00
N GLN A 343 4.15 -0.73 7.35
CA GLN A 343 4.65 -0.57 8.72
C GLN A 343 4.32 0.83 9.26
N LEU A 344 4.62 1.89 8.49
CA LEU A 344 4.35 3.28 8.90
C LEU A 344 2.86 3.54 9.12
N CYS A 345 1.97 2.99 8.29
CA CYS A 345 0.54 3.05 8.49
C CYS A 345 0.10 2.29 9.75
N ARG A 346 0.67 1.10 10.01
CA ARG A 346 0.38 0.34 11.21
C ARG A 346 0.80 1.09 12.46
N GLU A 347 1.99 1.69 12.49
CA GLU A 347 2.50 2.46 13.60
C GLU A 347 1.68 3.74 13.87
N HIS A 348 1.23 4.41 12.81
CA HIS A 348 0.53 5.69 12.92
C HIS A 348 -0.98 5.55 13.17
N PHE A 349 -1.66 4.64 12.44
CA PHE A 349 -3.12 4.47 12.49
C PHE A 349 -3.57 3.29 13.36
N GLY A 350 -2.66 2.41 13.79
CA GLY A 350 -2.99 1.21 14.57
C GLY A 350 -4.01 0.32 13.86
N GLU A 351 -5.12 0.02 14.53
CA GLU A 351 -6.20 -0.82 13.99
C GLU A 351 -7.05 -0.14 12.90
N GLU A 352 -6.91 1.17 12.72
CA GLU A 352 -7.54 1.91 11.61
C GLU A 352 -6.80 1.75 10.28
N ALA A 353 -5.62 1.09 10.26
CA ALA A 353 -4.95 0.62 9.06
C ALA A 353 -5.22 -0.87 8.86
N VAL A 354 -5.71 -1.25 7.68
CA VAL A 354 -5.93 -2.65 7.28
C VAL A 354 -5.05 -2.96 6.09
N LEU A 355 -4.20 -3.99 6.22
CA LEU A 355 -3.22 -4.43 5.25
C LEU A 355 -3.67 -5.75 4.63
N ILE A 356 -3.91 -5.79 3.32
CA ILE A 356 -4.43 -6.96 2.60
C ILE A 356 -3.42 -7.39 1.55
N GLY A 357 -2.72 -8.49 1.79
CA GLY A 357 -1.78 -9.09 0.86
C GLY A 357 -2.46 -9.92 -0.23
N PHE A 358 -1.78 -10.11 -1.35
CA PHE A 358 -2.26 -10.92 -2.48
C PHE A 358 -1.21 -11.94 -2.90
N GLY A 359 -1.65 -13.12 -3.35
CA GLY A 359 -0.74 -14.15 -3.82
C GLY A 359 -1.29 -15.01 -4.95
N THR A 360 -0.36 -15.73 -5.62
CA THR A 360 -0.66 -16.67 -6.69
C THR A 360 0.31 -17.84 -6.71
N HIS A 361 -0.18 -19.02 -7.16
CA HIS A 361 0.67 -20.17 -7.39
C HIS A 361 1.48 -20.08 -8.68
N GLY A 362 0.84 -19.62 -9.75
CA GLY A 362 1.44 -19.58 -11.08
C GLY A 362 0.55 -18.89 -12.10
N GLY A 363 0.89 -19.05 -13.36
CA GLY A 363 0.21 -18.40 -14.48
C GLY A 363 1.15 -17.59 -15.32
N THR A 364 0.78 -16.36 -15.69
CA THR A 364 1.61 -15.44 -16.45
C THR A 364 1.63 -14.04 -15.86
N VAL A 365 2.71 -13.30 -16.06
CA VAL A 365 2.91 -11.93 -15.58
C VAL A 365 3.51 -11.07 -16.69
N ALA A 366 3.06 -9.81 -16.79
CA ALA A 366 3.74 -8.80 -17.58
C ALA A 366 4.91 -8.22 -16.78
N CYS A 367 6.09 -8.25 -17.34
CA CYS A 367 7.33 -7.83 -16.68
C CYS A 367 8.38 -7.47 -17.72
N ALA A 368 9.58 -7.10 -17.30
CA ALA A 368 10.75 -6.98 -18.15
C ALA A 368 11.86 -7.93 -17.70
N SER A 369 12.90 -8.09 -18.51
CA SER A 369 14.12 -8.83 -18.18
C SER A 369 15.17 -7.95 -17.54
N ASP A 370 15.13 -6.64 -17.78
CA ASP A 370 16.02 -5.63 -17.21
C ASP A 370 15.32 -4.28 -17.20
N TRP A 371 15.92 -3.29 -16.57
CA TRP A 371 15.37 -1.93 -16.48
C TRP A 371 15.31 -1.26 -17.85
N ASP A 372 14.19 -0.57 -18.12
CA ASP A 372 13.87 0.12 -19.39
C ASP A 372 13.73 -0.81 -20.62
N GLU A 373 13.85 -2.12 -20.45
CA GLU A 373 13.64 -3.12 -21.50
C GLU A 373 12.15 -3.25 -21.86
N PRO A 374 11.83 -3.74 -23.08
CA PRO A 374 10.46 -3.98 -23.49
C PRO A 374 9.71 -4.95 -22.54
N MET A 375 8.40 -4.70 -22.39
CA MET A 375 7.53 -5.62 -21.69
C MET A 375 7.49 -6.99 -22.38
N GLU A 376 7.63 -8.03 -21.56
CA GLU A 376 7.43 -9.43 -21.93
C GLU A 376 6.29 -10.04 -21.12
N VAL A 377 5.66 -11.08 -21.65
CA VAL A 377 4.77 -11.95 -20.87
C VAL A 377 5.55 -13.20 -20.51
N LYS A 378 5.87 -13.35 -19.22
CA LYS A 378 6.59 -14.52 -18.71
C LYS A 378 5.68 -15.44 -17.93
N ARG A 379 6.01 -16.73 -17.95
CA ARG A 379 5.35 -17.71 -17.09
C ARG A 379 5.91 -17.61 -15.67
N VAL A 380 5.01 -17.49 -14.70
CA VAL A 380 5.36 -17.54 -13.28
C VAL A 380 5.67 -19.00 -12.91
N ASN A 381 6.81 -19.25 -12.28
CA ASN A 381 7.16 -20.59 -11.80
C ASN A 381 6.11 -21.08 -10.78
N PRO A 382 5.83 -22.40 -10.72
CA PRO A 382 5.02 -22.95 -9.62
C PRO A 382 5.60 -22.55 -8.26
N SER A 383 4.72 -22.22 -7.31
CA SER A 383 5.13 -21.79 -5.97
C SER A 383 6.04 -22.83 -5.30
N ARG A 384 7.01 -22.35 -4.55
CA ARG A 384 8.01 -23.20 -3.87
C ARG A 384 7.38 -24.01 -2.73
N PRO A 385 7.86 -25.25 -2.48
CA PRO A 385 7.32 -26.10 -1.40
C PRO A 385 7.39 -25.48 0.00
N ASP A 386 8.31 -24.55 0.22
CA ASP A 386 8.61 -23.89 1.49
C ASP A 386 7.95 -22.49 1.59
N SER A 387 7.00 -22.17 0.71
CA SER A 387 6.32 -20.86 0.64
C SER A 387 4.86 -20.88 1.14
N TYR A 388 4.33 -19.69 1.43
CA TYR A 388 2.91 -19.50 1.74
C TYR A 388 2.02 -19.77 0.54
N GLU A 389 2.48 -19.42 -0.66
CA GLU A 389 1.75 -19.68 -1.91
C GLU A 389 1.56 -21.19 -2.12
N ARG A 390 2.53 -22.00 -1.71
CA ARG A 390 2.36 -23.46 -1.80
C ARG A 390 1.33 -23.98 -0.82
N LEU A 391 1.28 -23.49 0.38
CA LEU A 391 0.24 -23.85 1.35
C LEU A 391 -1.16 -23.44 0.86
N ALA A 392 -1.26 -22.26 0.24
CA ALA A 392 -2.51 -21.78 -0.35
C ALA A 392 -2.93 -22.64 -1.53
N HIS A 393 -2.03 -22.98 -2.44
CA HIS A 393 -2.27 -23.91 -3.56
C HIS A 393 -2.74 -25.29 -3.09
N ASP A 394 -2.04 -25.88 -2.12
CA ASP A 394 -2.35 -27.21 -1.59
C ASP A 394 -3.69 -27.24 -0.83
N SER A 395 -4.29 -26.09 -0.52
CA SER A 395 -5.67 -26.00 0.01
C SER A 395 -6.73 -26.48 -1.00
N GLY A 396 -6.40 -26.47 -2.31
CA GLY A 396 -7.27 -26.85 -3.40
C GLY A 396 -8.40 -25.87 -3.71
N ILE A 397 -8.39 -24.67 -3.11
CA ILE A 397 -9.39 -23.62 -3.36
C ILE A 397 -8.83 -22.63 -4.38
N PRO A 398 -9.44 -22.46 -5.55
CA PRO A 398 -8.86 -21.66 -6.62
C PRO A 398 -8.79 -20.16 -6.32
N ARG A 399 -9.70 -19.64 -5.48
CA ARG A 399 -9.74 -18.23 -5.03
C ARG A 399 -10.35 -18.16 -3.65
N PHE A 400 -9.73 -17.40 -2.75
CA PHE A 400 -10.28 -17.21 -1.41
C PHE A 400 -9.79 -15.92 -0.73
N LEU A 401 -10.52 -15.49 0.29
CA LEU A 401 -10.10 -14.56 1.30
C LEU A 401 -9.77 -15.33 2.58
N LEU A 402 -8.58 -15.12 3.13
CA LEU A 402 -8.19 -15.60 4.45
C LEU A 402 -8.09 -14.39 5.40
N ASP A 403 -9.04 -14.26 6.34
CA ASP A 403 -9.00 -13.22 7.38
C ASP A 403 -8.01 -13.64 8.47
N LEU A 404 -6.90 -12.93 8.58
CA LEU A 404 -5.77 -13.20 9.48
C LEU A 404 -5.89 -12.49 10.83
N ARG A 405 -6.94 -11.69 11.05
CA ARG A 405 -7.19 -10.99 12.32
C ARG A 405 -7.73 -11.97 13.38
N ALA A 406 -7.35 -11.74 14.63
CA ALA A 406 -7.92 -12.49 15.74
C ALA A 406 -9.41 -12.13 15.95
N PRO A 407 -10.27 -13.02 16.45
CA PRO A 407 -9.97 -14.27 17.15
C PRO A 407 -10.43 -15.54 16.44
N ARG A 408 -10.77 -15.50 15.12
CA ARG A 408 -11.57 -16.55 14.49
C ARG A 408 -10.85 -17.91 14.43
N ASP A 409 -9.55 -17.91 14.13
CA ASP A 409 -8.72 -19.10 14.02
C ASP A 409 -7.34 -18.88 14.66
N ALA A 410 -7.32 -18.66 15.98
CA ALA A 410 -6.09 -18.34 16.70
C ALA A 410 -5.00 -19.41 16.54
N ALA A 411 -5.37 -20.70 16.42
CA ALA A 411 -4.43 -21.79 16.22
C ALA A 411 -3.79 -21.73 14.81
N LEU A 412 -4.58 -21.54 13.76
CA LEU A 412 -4.08 -21.38 12.41
C LEU A 412 -3.18 -20.15 12.30
N ARG A 413 -3.62 -19.03 12.86
CA ARG A 413 -2.85 -17.77 12.85
C ARG A 413 -1.49 -17.96 13.54
N GLU A 414 -1.44 -18.70 14.67
CA GLU A 414 -0.18 -18.97 15.37
C GLU A 414 0.76 -19.84 14.53
N MET A 415 0.24 -20.86 13.83
CA MET A 415 1.05 -21.69 12.93
C MET A 415 1.54 -20.94 11.70
N LEU A 416 0.75 -19.99 11.17
CA LEU A 416 1.16 -19.12 10.06
C LEU A 416 2.15 -18.02 10.49
N ARG A 417 2.39 -17.82 11.79
CA ARG A 417 3.47 -16.92 12.27
C ARG A 417 4.86 -17.47 12.05
N GLU A 418 4.98 -18.79 11.94
CA GLU A 418 6.25 -19.40 11.59
C GLU A 418 6.74 -18.84 10.25
N PRO A 419 7.92 -18.24 10.20
CA PRO A 419 8.43 -17.62 8.97
C PRO A 419 8.52 -18.60 7.81
N ARG A 420 7.99 -18.20 6.65
CA ARG A 420 8.04 -18.92 5.38
C ARG A 420 8.37 -17.97 4.27
N LEU A 421 8.74 -18.51 3.13
CA LEU A 421 8.94 -17.71 1.93
C LEU A 421 7.61 -17.14 1.44
N GLU A 422 7.63 -15.91 0.99
CA GLU A 422 6.58 -15.25 0.24
C GLU A 422 7.19 -14.68 -1.04
N ARG A 423 6.43 -14.69 -2.15
CA ARG A 423 6.88 -14.25 -3.48
C ARG A 423 6.59 -12.77 -3.68
N PHE A 424 7.62 -12.06 -4.17
CA PHE A 424 7.58 -10.65 -4.53
C PHE A 424 8.14 -10.47 -5.94
N ILE A 425 7.27 -10.27 -6.95
CA ILE A 425 7.69 -9.99 -8.33
C ILE A 425 7.45 -8.51 -8.62
N GLY A 426 8.52 -7.75 -8.76
CA GLY A 426 8.47 -6.35 -9.18
C GLY A 426 8.24 -6.16 -10.67
N VAL A 427 8.79 -5.10 -11.24
CA VAL A 427 8.71 -4.82 -12.68
C VAL A 427 9.66 -5.71 -13.50
N ILE A 428 10.69 -6.27 -12.88
CA ILE A 428 11.63 -7.24 -13.47
C ILE A 428 11.30 -8.61 -12.91
N TYR A 429 11.24 -9.62 -13.77
CA TYR A 429 11.08 -11.00 -13.34
C TYR A 429 12.11 -11.92 -14.00
N LEU A 430 12.90 -12.60 -13.14
CA LEU A 430 13.97 -13.53 -13.52
C LEU A 430 13.66 -14.93 -12.99
N PRO A 431 12.91 -15.77 -13.75
CA PRO A 431 12.48 -17.10 -13.30
C PRO A 431 13.62 -18.01 -12.88
N GLU A 432 14.80 -17.88 -13.51
CA GLU A 432 15.98 -18.70 -13.27
C GLU A 432 16.61 -18.45 -11.90
N THR A 433 16.50 -17.24 -11.37
CA THR A 433 17.04 -16.82 -10.07
C THR A 433 15.94 -16.55 -9.04
N GLU A 434 14.68 -16.88 -9.33
CA GLU A 434 13.48 -16.53 -8.58
C GLU A 434 13.63 -16.72 -7.06
N ARG A 435 14.26 -17.83 -6.61
CA ARG A 435 14.47 -18.10 -5.18
C ARG A 435 15.24 -16.98 -4.47
N TRP A 436 16.19 -16.38 -5.13
CA TRP A 436 17.10 -15.39 -4.55
C TRP A 436 16.69 -13.95 -4.84
N SER A 437 16.01 -13.75 -5.95
CA SER A 437 15.61 -12.43 -6.44
C SER A 437 14.16 -12.06 -6.11
N HIS A 438 13.27 -13.04 -5.85
CA HIS A 438 11.85 -12.81 -5.74
C HIS A 438 11.17 -13.52 -4.56
N TYR A 439 11.91 -14.05 -3.61
CA TYR A 439 11.36 -14.63 -2.39
C TYR A 439 12.05 -14.07 -1.15
N SER A 440 11.26 -13.68 -0.17
CA SER A 440 11.71 -13.19 1.12
C SER A 440 11.04 -14.00 2.24
N SER A 441 11.72 -14.15 3.38
CA SER A 441 11.16 -14.84 4.53
C SER A 441 10.33 -13.86 5.36
N CYS A 442 9.13 -14.26 5.74
CA CYS A 442 8.22 -13.38 6.47
C CYS A 442 7.19 -14.13 7.31
N SER A 443 6.50 -13.43 8.18
CA SER A 443 5.35 -13.91 8.95
C SER A 443 4.04 -13.40 8.32
N LEU A 444 3.28 -14.24 7.63
CA LEU A 444 2.07 -13.82 6.92
C LEU A 444 1.07 -13.05 7.81
N PRO A 445 0.62 -13.57 8.99
CA PRO A 445 -0.30 -12.84 9.86
C PRO A 445 0.37 -11.72 10.65
N GLY A 446 1.67 -11.58 10.56
CA GLY A 446 2.42 -10.42 11.06
C GLY A 446 2.34 -9.27 10.08
N GLN A 447 2.49 -9.55 8.79
CA GLN A 447 2.44 -8.54 7.73
C GLN A 447 1.03 -8.05 7.43
N PHE A 448 0.06 -8.97 7.30
CA PHE A 448 -1.27 -8.68 6.76
C PHE A 448 -2.40 -8.99 7.74
N ASP A 449 -3.49 -8.23 7.62
CA ASP A 449 -4.77 -8.50 8.29
C ASP A 449 -5.63 -9.50 7.52
N ALA A 450 -5.40 -9.61 6.21
CA ALA A 450 -6.05 -10.58 5.34
C ALA A 450 -5.16 -10.91 4.13
N TYR A 451 -5.42 -12.08 3.55
CA TYR A 451 -4.70 -12.52 2.36
C TYR A 451 -5.70 -12.97 1.29
N VAL A 452 -5.56 -12.42 0.09
CA VAL A 452 -6.38 -12.74 -1.08
C VAL A 452 -5.59 -13.65 -2.01
N TRP A 453 -6.17 -14.77 -2.34
CA TRP A 453 -5.54 -15.82 -3.12
C TRP A 453 -6.18 -16.01 -4.49
N PHE A 454 -5.35 -16.18 -5.51
CA PHE A 454 -5.69 -16.64 -6.85
C PHE A 454 -4.72 -17.75 -7.26
N ASP A 455 -5.20 -18.98 -7.48
CA ASP A 455 -4.32 -20.11 -7.78
C ASP A 455 -3.60 -19.94 -9.11
N GLU A 456 -4.29 -19.46 -10.12
CA GLU A 456 -3.75 -19.18 -11.46
C GLU A 456 -4.11 -17.76 -11.90
N THR A 457 -3.12 -17.04 -12.42
CA THR A 457 -3.24 -15.63 -12.82
C THR A 457 -2.72 -15.38 -14.23
N ARG A 458 -3.07 -14.23 -14.81
CA ARG A 458 -2.71 -13.82 -16.15
C ARG A 458 -2.05 -12.44 -16.15
N ALA A 459 -1.13 -12.27 -17.11
CA ALA A 459 -0.53 -10.98 -17.38
C ALA A 459 -1.59 -9.93 -17.74
N VAL A 460 -1.39 -8.68 -17.33
CA VAL A 460 -2.19 -7.55 -17.79
C VAL A 460 -2.06 -7.36 -19.29
N THR A 461 -3.09 -6.79 -19.92
CA THR A 461 -3.07 -6.39 -21.34
C THR A 461 -2.67 -4.92 -21.40
N PRO A 462 -1.46 -4.58 -21.91
CA PRO A 462 -1.00 -3.20 -21.98
C PRO A 462 -1.79 -2.40 -23.01
N LEU A 463 -1.98 -1.12 -22.74
CA LEU A 463 -2.47 -0.17 -23.72
C LEU A 463 -1.33 0.24 -24.67
N PRO A 464 -1.61 0.47 -25.97
CA PRO A 464 -0.60 0.98 -26.89
C PRO A 464 0.06 2.25 -26.33
N THR A 465 1.36 2.18 -26.09
CA THR A 465 2.13 3.28 -25.51
C THR A 465 3.49 3.34 -26.17
N ARG A 466 3.91 4.53 -26.58
CA ARG A 466 5.29 4.77 -26.97
C ARG A 466 6.07 5.08 -25.72
N GLN A 467 6.82 4.10 -25.21
CA GLN A 467 7.68 4.31 -24.04
C GLN A 467 8.68 5.41 -24.31
N GLN A 468 8.76 6.37 -23.42
CA GLN A 468 9.83 7.37 -23.42
C GLN A 468 11.04 6.78 -22.70
N PRO A 469 12.27 7.07 -23.14
CA PRO A 469 13.46 6.64 -22.40
C PRO A 469 13.37 7.10 -20.95
N GLY A 470 13.49 6.17 -20.03
CA GLY A 470 13.53 6.40 -18.59
C GLY A 470 14.95 6.42 -18.07
N ALA A 471 15.10 6.82 -16.83
CA ALA A 471 16.31 6.62 -16.05
C ALA A 471 16.08 5.46 -15.09
N GLU A 472 17.12 4.74 -14.69
CA GLU A 472 17.03 3.76 -13.60
C GLU A 472 16.51 4.48 -12.34
N GLU A 473 15.29 4.21 -11.96
CA GLU A 473 14.57 4.92 -10.90
C GLU A 473 14.54 4.13 -9.59
N THR A 474 14.70 2.82 -9.66
CA THR A 474 14.78 1.96 -8.47
C THR A 474 16.11 1.22 -8.46
N TYR A 475 16.84 1.37 -7.38
CA TYR A 475 18.07 0.60 -7.15
C TYR A 475 17.88 -0.25 -5.90
N PRO A 476 18.27 -1.55 -5.93
CA PRO A 476 18.90 -2.25 -7.07
C PRO A 476 17.97 -3.17 -7.88
N PHE A 477 16.68 -3.35 -7.58
CA PHE A 477 15.94 -4.58 -7.99
C PHE A 477 14.56 -4.36 -8.63
N GLY A 478 14.12 -3.13 -8.95
CA GLY A 478 12.82 -2.93 -9.60
C GLY A 478 11.59 -3.41 -8.79
N LEU A 479 11.72 -3.43 -7.47
CA LEU A 479 10.62 -3.66 -6.53
C LEU A 479 9.94 -2.35 -6.18
#